data_75dd4115ea915b13d8307fd77533bc75
#
_entry.id   75dd4115ea915b13d8307fd77533bc75
#
_cell.length_a   1.000
_cell.length_b   1.000
_cell.length_c   1.000
_cell.angle_alpha   90.00
_cell.angle_beta   90.00
_cell.angle_gamma   90.00
#
_symmetry.space_group_name_H-M   'P 1'
#
loop_
_entity.id
_entity.type
_entity.pdbx_description
1 polymer ?
#
loop_
_entity_poly.entity_id
_entity_poly.type
_entity_poly.pdbx_seq_one_letter_code
_entity_poly.pdbx_strand_id
1 'polypeptide(L)'
;MYPLAIVLALLMIAAPGAEAADRVTLYAAGSLKAALTDVAKAYEEAYGTPVEMTFAASGLLRERIEGGEQADVFASANMQHPGALMAGGWGGPVALFARNQLCALAQPDLKVETASVLDVMLRDDVRLGTSTPKADPSGDYAWQVFERAEALRPGSFATLDAKALQLTGGPDSAKAPEGRNTYGWVMADDQADVFRTYCTNAVLARKEVPELQIVSLPEALAVGADYGLIVRAEAPDAAWRPALFILAPDGQGILADYGFKSGALPQKD
;
A
#
# COMPACT_ATOMS: atom_id res chain seq x y z
N MET A 1 81.13 -6.97 -26.01
CA MET A 1 80.04 -5.95 -25.85
C MET A 1 78.75 -6.65 -26.07
N TYR A 2 77.98 -6.99 -24.97
CA TYR A 2 76.67 -7.57 -25.03
C TYR A 2 75.61 -6.51 -24.67
N PRO A 3 74.54 -6.29 -25.43
CA PRO A 3 73.53 -5.35 -25.05
C PRO A 3 72.57 -5.95 -24.03
N LEU A 4 72.37 -5.24 -22.95
CA LEU A 4 71.45 -5.54 -21.85
C LEU A 4 69.99 -5.21 -22.31
N ALA A 5 69.20 -6.21 -22.54
CA ALA A 5 67.76 -6.03 -22.85
C ALA A 5 66.99 -5.77 -21.55
N ILE A 6 66.46 -4.57 -21.39
CA ILE A 6 65.56 -4.18 -20.30
C ILE A 6 64.17 -4.65 -20.68
N VAL A 7 63.67 -5.71 -19.99
CA VAL A 7 62.26 -6.13 -20.09
C VAL A 7 61.42 -5.26 -19.15
N LEU A 8 60.61 -4.39 -19.74
CA LEU A 8 59.66 -3.54 -19.03
C LEU A 8 58.40 -4.40 -18.75
N ALA A 9 58.26 -4.88 -17.52
CA ALA A 9 57.05 -5.57 -17.10
C ALA A 9 55.90 -4.54 -16.90
N LEU A 10 54.89 -4.54 -17.79
CA LEU A 10 53.68 -3.75 -17.66
C LEU A 10 52.78 -4.43 -16.60
N LEU A 11 52.70 -3.86 -15.40
CA LEU A 11 51.73 -4.25 -14.40
C LEU A 11 50.34 -3.74 -14.85
N MET A 12 49.50 -4.62 -15.39
CA MET A 12 48.08 -4.32 -15.57
C MET A 12 47.43 -4.30 -14.19
N ILE A 13 47.15 -3.12 -13.67
CA ILE A 13 46.26 -2.90 -12.54
C ILE A 13 44.86 -3.16 -13.07
N ALA A 14 44.30 -4.33 -12.78
CA ALA A 14 42.85 -4.61 -12.99
C ALA A 14 42.06 -3.63 -12.09
N ALA A 15 41.36 -2.67 -12.69
CA ALA A 15 40.39 -1.89 -11.96
C ALA A 15 39.36 -2.84 -11.34
N PRO A 16 38.97 -2.70 -10.05
CA PRO A 16 37.89 -3.47 -9.50
C PRO A 16 36.69 -3.20 -10.39
N GLY A 17 36.09 -4.29 -10.94
CA GLY A 17 34.85 -4.20 -11.69
C GLY A 17 33.84 -3.48 -10.83
N ALA A 18 33.17 -2.46 -11.38
CA ALA A 18 32.02 -1.88 -10.74
C ALA A 18 31.03 -3.05 -10.50
N GLU A 19 30.88 -3.47 -9.24
CA GLU A 19 29.81 -4.36 -8.85
C GLU A 19 28.52 -3.74 -9.37
N ALA A 20 27.79 -4.48 -10.22
CA ALA A 20 26.47 -4.06 -10.66
C ALA A 20 25.68 -3.78 -9.38
N ALA A 21 25.25 -2.53 -9.20
CA ALA A 21 24.50 -2.15 -8.02
C ALA A 21 23.36 -3.16 -7.85
N ASP A 22 23.35 -3.88 -6.72
CA ASP A 22 22.35 -4.91 -6.43
C ASP A 22 20.98 -4.27 -6.51
N ARG A 23 20.24 -4.60 -7.59
CA ARG A 23 18.93 -4.08 -7.83
C ARG A 23 17.96 -4.75 -6.86
N VAL A 24 17.25 -3.95 -6.07
CA VAL A 24 16.27 -4.45 -5.09
C VAL A 24 14.87 -4.32 -5.66
N THR A 25 14.09 -5.40 -5.58
CA THR A 25 12.69 -5.44 -6.01
C THR A 25 11.74 -5.35 -4.81
N LEU A 26 10.91 -4.31 -4.81
CA LEU A 26 9.90 -4.07 -3.78
C LEU A 26 8.49 -4.25 -4.36
N TYR A 27 7.75 -5.23 -3.87
CA TYR A 27 6.33 -5.37 -4.13
C TYR A 27 5.54 -4.65 -3.04
N ALA A 28 4.65 -3.74 -3.40
CA ALA A 28 3.96 -2.91 -2.43
C ALA A 28 2.47 -2.71 -2.75
N ALA A 29 1.66 -2.60 -1.70
CA ALA A 29 0.24 -2.29 -1.81
C ALA A 29 0.01 -1.01 -2.62
N GLY A 30 -1.04 -0.99 -3.45
CA GLY A 30 -1.39 0.17 -4.27
C GLY A 30 -1.61 1.46 -3.47
N SER A 31 -2.13 1.36 -2.24
CA SER A 31 -2.29 2.48 -1.32
C SER A 31 -0.98 3.13 -0.87
N LEU A 32 0.15 2.43 -1.01
CA LEU A 32 1.50 2.91 -0.67
C LEU A 32 2.19 3.61 -1.85
N LYS A 33 1.63 3.54 -3.07
CA LYS A 33 2.33 3.94 -4.30
C LYS A 33 2.94 5.33 -4.20
N ALA A 34 2.15 6.34 -3.85
CA ALA A 34 2.63 7.72 -3.78
C ALA A 34 3.74 7.88 -2.73
N ALA A 35 3.49 7.41 -1.51
CA ALA A 35 4.44 7.55 -0.39
C ALA A 35 5.73 6.76 -0.62
N LEU A 36 5.66 5.48 -1.04
CA LEU A 36 6.86 4.68 -1.27
C LEU A 36 7.64 5.09 -2.51
N THR A 37 7.01 5.75 -3.49
CA THR A 37 7.75 6.36 -4.60
C THR A 37 8.68 7.47 -4.09
N ASP A 38 8.19 8.33 -3.20
CA ASP A 38 9.02 9.39 -2.61
C ASP A 38 10.04 8.82 -1.61
N VAL A 39 9.69 7.78 -0.85
CA VAL A 39 10.65 7.07 0.03
C VAL A 39 11.79 6.45 -0.80
N ALA A 40 11.47 5.77 -1.91
CA ALA A 40 12.49 5.15 -2.76
C ALA A 40 13.40 6.20 -3.42
N LYS A 41 12.84 7.34 -3.83
CA LYS A 41 13.61 8.47 -4.36
C LYS A 41 14.57 9.03 -3.31
N ALA A 42 14.11 9.28 -2.09
CA ALA A 42 14.95 9.76 -1.00
C ALA A 42 16.04 8.73 -0.64
N TYR A 43 15.71 7.44 -0.67
CA TYR A 43 16.68 6.37 -0.47
C TYR A 43 17.77 6.35 -1.57
N GLU A 44 17.36 6.45 -2.85
CA GLU A 44 18.29 6.49 -3.97
C GLU A 44 19.19 7.73 -3.93
N GLU A 45 18.65 8.90 -3.57
CA GLU A 45 19.43 10.13 -3.36
C GLU A 45 20.47 9.97 -2.24
N ALA A 46 20.15 9.25 -1.17
CA ALA A 46 21.03 9.07 -0.02
C ALA A 46 22.09 7.98 -0.22
N TYR A 47 21.76 6.90 -0.95
CA TYR A 47 22.61 5.69 -1.02
C TYR A 47 23.00 5.27 -2.43
N GLY A 48 22.50 5.94 -3.47
CA GLY A 48 22.88 5.68 -4.87
C GLY A 48 22.36 4.34 -5.43
N THR A 49 21.45 3.67 -4.72
CA THR A 49 20.92 2.35 -5.10
C THR A 49 19.44 2.50 -5.47
N PRO A 50 19.04 2.23 -6.73
CA PRO A 50 17.64 2.28 -7.12
C PRO A 50 16.83 1.10 -6.56
N VAL A 51 15.54 1.34 -6.31
CA VAL A 51 14.56 0.32 -5.90
C VAL A 51 13.53 0.16 -7.00
N GLU A 52 13.43 -1.03 -7.57
CA GLU A 52 12.37 -1.35 -8.53
C GLU A 52 11.09 -1.71 -7.81
N MET A 53 10.01 -0.98 -8.10
CA MET A 53 8.76 -1.13 -7.38
C MET A 53 7.64 -1.66 -8.28
N THR A 54 6.89 -2.63 -7.76
CA THR A 54 5.63 -3.12 -8.35
C THR A 54 4.49 -2.86 -7.38
N PHE A 55 3.45 -2.17 -7.87
CA PHE A 55 2.28 -1.82 -7.06
C PHE A 55 1.03 -2.53 -7.55
N ALA A 56 0.33 -3.22 -6.65
CA ALA A 56 -0.98 -3.83 -6.88
C ALA A 56 -1.71 -4.06 -5.54
N ALA A 57 -2.90 -4.67 -5.58
CA ALA A 57 -3.55 -5.15 -4.37
C ALA A 57 -2.70 -6.20 -3.65
N SER A 58 -2.62 -6.12 -2.32
CA SER A 58 -1.69 -6.96 -1.52
C SER A 58 -1.92 -8.46 -1.69
N GLY A 59 -3.17 -8.89 -1.82
CA GLY A 59 -3.51 -10.29 -2.04
C GLY A 59 -3.00 -10.79 -3.39
N LEU A 60 -3.17 -10.00 -4.46
CA LEU A 60 -2.67 -10.34 -5.79
C LEU A 60 -1.13 -10.41 -5.83
N LEU A 61 -0.45 -9.49 -5.11
CA LEU A 61 1.02 -9.54 -5.01
C LEU A 61 1.49 -10.77 -4.24
N ARG A 62 0.80 -11.14 -3.15
CA ARG A 62 1.09 -12.36 -2.41
C ARG A 62 0.95 -13.59 -3.31
N GLU A 63 -0.16 -13.72 -4.06
CA GLU A 63 -0.38 -14.84 -4.98
C GLU A 63 0.72 -14.94 -6.04
N ARG A 64 1.19 -13.81 -6.58
CA ARG A 64 2.30 -13.75 -7.53
C ARG A 64 3.61 -14.25 -6.90
N ILE A 65 3.90 -13.83 -5.66
CA ILE A 65 5.06 -14.30 -4.89
C ILE A 65 4.97 -15.81 -4.61
N GLU A 66 3.82 -16.30 -4.18
CA GLU A 66 3.55 -17.73 -3.96
C GLU A 66 3.66 -18.52 -5.27
N GLY A 67 3.33 -17.91 -6.40
CA GLY A 67 3.51 -18.44 -7.76
C GLY A 67 4.95 -18.42 -8.29
N GLY A 68 5.92 -17.93 -7.49
CA GLY A 68 7.34 -17.94 -7.81
C GLY A 68 7.90 -16.65 -8.42
N GLU A 69 7.12 -15.56 -8.50
CA GLU A 69 7.67 -14.27 -8.90
C GLU A 69 8.68 -13.76 -7.86
N GLN A 70 9.78 -13.20 -8.36
CA GLN A 70 10.86 -12.74 -7.51
C GLN A 70 10.55 -11.33 -6.99
N ALA A 71 10.41 -11.24 -5.66
CA ALA A 71 10.42 -9.99 -4.91
C ALA A 71 11.42 -10.14 -3.76
N ASP A 72 12.15 -9.08 -3.42
CA ASP A 72 13.08 -9.08 -2.29
C ASP A 72 12.38 -8.57 -1.02
N VAL A 73 11.50 -7.59 -1.19
CA VAL A 73 10.74 -6.96 -0.11
C VAL A 73 9.26 -6.94 -0.49
N PHE A 74 8.38 -7.24 0.46
CA PHE A 74 6.94 -7.10 0.29
C PHE A 74 6.34 -6.20 1.38
N ALA A 75 5.69 -5.11 0.96
CA ALA A 75 5.02 -4.13 1.80
C ALA A 75 3.50 -4.19 1.59
N SER A 76 2.79 -4.77 2.53
CA SER A 76 1.35 -5.04 2.47
C SER A 76 0.53 -4.02 3.24
N ALA A 77 -0.69 -3.76 2.77
CA ALA A 77 -1.69 -2.95 3.47
C ALA A 77 -2.43 -3.71 4.60
N ASN A 78 -1.93 -4.87 5.01
CA ASN A 78 -2.31 -5.58 6.23
C ASN A 78 -1.14 -6.44 6.74
N MET A 79 -1.28 -6.99 7.96
CA MET A 79 -0.31 -7.93 8.55
C MET A 79 -0.54 -9.37 8.08
N GLN A 80 -1.72 -9.70 7.57
CA GLN A 80 -2.12 -11.07 7.24
C GLN A 80 -1.34 -11.64 6.05
N HIS A 81 -1.21 -10.88 4.96
CA HIS A 81 -0.52 -11.36 3.76
C HIS A 81 0.98 -11.61 3.99
N PRO A 82 1.76 -10.69 4.58
CA PRO A 82 3.15 -10.98 4.90
C PRO A 82 3.29 -12.07 5.98
N GLY A 83 2.33 -12.17 6.92
CA GLY A 83 2.28 -13.26 7.90
C GLY A 83 2.08 -14.63 7.24
N ALA A 84 1.25 -14.74 6.20
CA ALA A 84 1.08 -15.97 5.43
C ALA A 84 2.36 -16.36 4.68
N LEU A 85 3.05 -15.39 4.05
CA LEU A 85 4.36 -15.62 3.42
C LEU A 85 5.43 -16.08 4.44
N MET A 86 5.44 -15.48 5.64
CA MET A 86 6.33 -15.90 6.72
C MET A 86 6.04 -17.34 7.16
N ALA A 87 4.77 -17.70 7.34
CA ALA A 87 4.35 -19.06 7.70
C ALA A 87 4.71 -20.08 6.61
N GLY A 88 4.73 -19.67 5.33
CA GLY A 88 5.20 -20.45 4.19
C GLY A 88 6.73 -20.49 4.03
N GLY A 89 7.50 -19.85 4.91
CA GLY A 89 8.96 -19.84 4.86
C GLY A 89 9.58 -18.91 3.82
N TRP A 90 8.80 -17.99 3.23
CA TRP A 90 9.31 -17.07 2.21
C TRP A 90 10.30 -16.03 2.77
N GLY A 91 10.11 -15.61 4.02
CA GLY A 91 10.95 -14.61 4.67
C GLY A 91 10.50 -14.28 6.09
N GLY A 92 10.98 -13.19 6.65
CA GLY A 92 10.58 -12.68 7.95
C GLY A 92 11.74 -12.22 8.83
N PRO A 93 11.46 -11.64 9.99
CA PRO A 93 10.13 -11.43 10.60
C PRO A 93 9.29 -10.37 9.87
N VAL A 94 7.97 -10.35 10.15
CA VAL A 94 7.08 -9.29 9.66
C VAL A 94 7.16 -8.09 10.59
N ALA A 95 7.50 -6.92 10.02
CA ALA A 95 7.52 -5.66 10.74
C ALA A 95 6.24 -4.85 10.48
N LEU A 96 5.59 -4.36 11.54
CA LEU A 96 4.57 -3.32 11.45
C LEU A 96 5.27 -1.98 11.13
N PHE A 97 5.03 -1.40 9.95
CA PHE A 97 5.76 -0.20 9.54
C PHE A 97 4.88 1.06 9.39
N ALA A 98 3.58 0.88 9.19
CA ALA A 98 2.65 2.00 9.07
C ALA A 98 1.24 1.60 9.54
N ARG A 99 0.42 2.60 9.86
CA ARG A 99 -1.00 2.44 10.16
C ARG A 99 -1.84 3.40 9.33
N ASN A 100 -3.04 2.96 8.96
CA ASN A 100 -4.02 3.75 8.24
C ASN A 100 -5.42 3.54 8.85
N GLN A 101 -6.41 4.29 8.36
CA GLN A 101 -7.82 4.15 8.73
C GLN A 101 -8.67 4.13 7.48
N LEU A 102 -9.88 3.58 7.58
CA LEU A 102 -10.88 3.72 6.55
C LEU A 102 -11.69 5.01 6.72
N CYS A 103 -11.95 5.65 5.58
CA CYS A 103 -12.86 6.78 5.43
C CYS A 103 -13.98 6.44 4.45
N ALA A 104 -15.04 7.25 4.43
CA ALA A 104 -15.96 7.32 3.31
C ALA A 104 -15.53 8.47 2.39
N LEU A 105 -15.25 8.16 1.14
CA LEU A 105 -15.12 9.12 0.05
C LEU A 105 -16.49 9.25 -0.60
N ALA A 106 -17.07 10.45 -0.63
CA ALA A 106 -18.45 10.64 -1.05
C ALA A 106 -18.58 11.70 -2.14
N GLN A 107 -19.64 11.57 -2.96
CA GLN A 107 -20.00 12.57 -3.97
C GLN A 107 -20.36 13.91 -3.32
N PRO A 108 -20.11 15.05 -3.99
CA PRO A 108 -20.31 16.38 -3.42
C PRO A 108 -21.77 16.67 -3.04
N ASP A 109 -22.73 16.11 -3.78
CA ASP A 109 -24.16 16.37 -3.58
C ASP A 109 -24.76 15.51 -2.47
N LEU A 110 -24.03 14.49 -1.99
CA LEU A 110 -24.51 13.59 -0.96
C LEU A 110 -24.35 14.25 0.42
N LYS A 111 -25.48 14.45 1.12
CA LYS A 111 -25.44 14.94 2.51
C LYS A 111 -25.00 13.80 3.43
N VAL A 112 -23.73 13.82 3.83
CA VAL A 112 -23.12 12.82 4.68
C VAL A 112 -22.13 13.43 5.64
N GLU A 113 -22.23 13.04 6.90
CA GLU A 113 -21.33 13.42 8.01
C GLU A 113 -20.94 12.20 8.81
N THR A 114 -19.92 12.32 9.66
CA THR A 114 -19.47 11.21 10.55
C THR A 114 -20.64 10.58 11.32
N ALA A 115 -21.56 11.38 11.84
CA ALA A 115 -22.70 10.88 12.60
C ALA A 115 -23.75 10.14 11.76
N SER A 116 -23.90 10.49 10.48
CA SER A 116 -24.92 9.96 9.57
C SER A 116 -24.40 8.93 8.58
N VAL A 117 -23.08 8.67 8.54
CA VAL A 117 -22.45 7.85 7.50
C VAL A 117 -23.03 6.43 7.40
N LEU A 118 -23.39 5.81 8.52
CA LEU A 118 -24.03 4.49 8.50
C LEU A 118 -25.43 4.55 7.90
N ASP A 119 -26.24 5.54 8.31
CA ASP A 119 -27.59 5.71 7.77
C ASP A 119 -27.54 5.94 6.25
N VAL A 120 -26.60 6.76 5.79
CA VAL A 120 -26.41 7.05 4.36
C VAL A 120 -25.99 5.79 3.60
N MET A 121 -25.02 5.01 4.12
CA MET A 121 -24.60 3.75 3.48
C MET A 121 -25.71 2.72 3.38
N LEU A 122 -26.66 2.71 4.31
CA LEU A 122 -27.80 1.78 4.34
C LEU A 122 -28.97 2.18 3.43
N ARG A 123 -28.99 3.40 2.89
CA ARG A 123 -30.05 3.86 1.98
C ARG A 123 -30.04 3.05 0.68
N ASP A 124 -31.22 2.69 0.17
CA ASP A 124 -31.37 1.92 -1.08
C ASP A 124 -30.92 2.71 -2.31
N ASP A 125 -31.07 4.05 -2.28
CA ASP A 125 -30.70 4.96 -3.37
C ASP A 125 -29.21 5.34 -3.39
N VAL A 126 -28.38 4.83 -2.47
CA VAL A 126 -26.94 5.10 -2.39
C VAL A 126 -26.14 3.91 -2.90
N ARG A 127 -25.34 4.12 -3.93
CA ARG A 127 -24.38 3.13 -4.46
C ARG A 127 -23.12 3.11 -3.57
N LEU A 128 -22.86 1.96 -2.96
CA LEU A 128 -21.72 1.76 -2.06
C LEU A 128 -20.57 1.07 -2.78
N GLY A 129 -19.50 1.81 -3.10
CA GLY A 129 -18.27 1.27 -3.66
C GLY A 129 -17.31 0.75 -2.59
N THR A 130 -16.63 -0.34 -2.89
CA THR A 130 -15.58 -0.95 -2.07
C THR A 130 -14.44 -1.49 -2.94
N SER A 131 -13.30 -1.79 -2.32
CA SER A 131 -12.33 -2.71 -2.91
C SER A 131 -12.78 -4.16 -2.74
N THR A 132 -12.17 -5.08 -3.51
CA THR A 132 -12.49 -6.51 -3.52
C THR A 132 -11.90 -7.21 -2.30
N PRO A 133 -12.70 -7.83 -1.41
CA PRO A 133 -12.20 -8.58 -0.26
C PRO A 133 -11.25 -9.71 -0.67
N LYS A 134 -10.34 -10.10 0.20
CA LYS A 134 -9.27 -11.10 0.03
C LYS A 134 -8.18 -10.71 -0.97
N ALA A 135 -8.53 -10.00 -2.04
CA ALA A 135 -7.56 -9.49 -3.01
C ALA A 135 -6.94 -8.16 -2.52
N ASP A 136 -7.74 -7.25 -2.00
CA ASP A 136 -7.32 -5.95 -1.49
C ASP A 136 -7.72 -5.78 -0.01
N PRO A 137 -6.75 -5.53 0.91
CA PRO A 137 -7.05 -5.31 2.32
C PRO A 137 -8.06 -4.19 2.60
N SER A 138 -8.15 -3.16 1.74
CA SER A 138 -9.20 -2.13 1.85
C SER A 138 -10.60 -2.74 1.76
N GLY A 139 -10.76 -3.80 0.95
CA GLY A 139 -11.98 -4.60 0.88
C GLY A 139 -12.22 -5.34 2.20
N ASP A 140 -11.23 -6.08 2.71
CA ASP A 140 -11.35 -6.82 3.98
C ASP A 140 -11.75 -5.88 5.14
N TYR A 141 -11.14 -4.70 5.22
CA TYR A 141 -11.49 -3.71 6.23
C TYR A 141 -12.87 -3.09 6.00
N ALA A 142 -13.36 -2.97 4.76
CA ALA A 142 -14.71 -2.52 4.50
C ALA A 142 -15.74 -3.53 5.08
N TRP A 143 -15.50 -4.84 4.95
CA TRP A 143 -16.34 -5.88 5.56
C TRP A 143 -16.27 -5.87 7.09
N GLN A 144 -15.11 -5.59 7.69
CA GLN A 144 -15.04 -5.37 9.15
C GLN A 144 -15.89 -4.17 9.60
N VAL A 145 -15.99 -3.10 8.79
CA VAL A 145 -16.93 -2.01 9.07
C VAL A 145 -18.37 -2.52 9.02
N PHE A 146 -18.71 -3.40 8.07
CA PHE A 146 -20.06 -3.99 7.98
C PHE A 146 -20.37 -4.88 9.20
N GLU A 147 -19.40 -5.65 9.69
CA GLU A 147 -19.55 -6.42 10.95
C GLU A 147 -19.78 -5.51 12.17
N ARG A 148 -19.05 -4.39 12.25
CA ARG A 148 -19.27 -3.39 13.31
C ARG A 148 -20.64 -2.71 13.17
N ALA A 149 -21.07 -2.44 11.95
CA ALA A 149 -22.41 -1.91 11.68
C ALA A 149 -23.52 -2.86 12.14
N GLU A 150 -23.36 -4.18 11.94
CA GLU A 150 -24.28 -5.20 12.44
C GLU A 150 -24.42 -5.16 13.97
N ALA A 151 -23.31 -4.99 14.67
CA ALA A 151 -23.32 -4.86 16.14
C ALA A 151 -24.05 -3.61 16.63
N LEU A 152 -24.06 -2.54 15.85
CA LEU A 152 -24.78 -1.29 16.15
C LEU A 152 -26.24 -1.33 15.73
N ARG A 153 -26.52 -1.97 14.60
CA ARG A 153 -27.83 -2.04 13.99
C ARG A 153 -28.01 -3.40 13.32
N PRO A 154 -28.76 -4.33 13.93
CA PRO A 154 -29.01 -5.64 13.34
C PRO A 154 -29.63 -5.56 11.92
N GLY A 155 -29.14 -6.40 11.02
CA GLY A 155 -29.49 -6.40 9.59
C GLY A 155 -28.61 -5.50 8.71
N SER A 156 -27.74 -4.67 9.29
CA SER A 156 -26.83 -3.78 8.52
C SER A 156 -25.84 -4.57 7.68
N PHE A 157 -25.27 -5.66 8.21
CA PHE A 157 -24.31 -6.47 7.46
C PHE A 157 -24.92 -7.00 6.16
N ALA A 158 -26.07 -7.65 6.25
CA ALA A 158 -26.74 -8.22 5.07
C ALA A 158 -27.07 -7.16 4.02
N THR A 159 -27.52 -5.97 4.46
CA THR A 159 -27.83 -4.85 3.56
C THR A 159 -26.57 -4.32 2.88
N LEU A 160 -25.48 -4.09 3.62
CA LEU A 160 -24.24 -3.54 3.09
C LEU A 160 -23.52 -4.53 2.19
N ASP A 161 -23.47 -5.81 2.56
CA ASP A 161 -22.88 -6.89 1.78
C ASP A 161 -23.59 -7.05 0.42
N ALA A 162 -24.92 -7.10 0.44
CA ALA A 162 -25.71 -7.27 -0.78
C ALA A 162 -25.56 -6.12 -1.80
N LYS A 163 -25.32 -4.89 -1.35
CA LYS A 163 -25.22 -3.70 -2.21
C LYS A 163 -23.80 -3.27 -2.52
N ALA A 164 -22.78 -3.85 -1.88
CA ALA A 164 -21.38 -3.45 -2.06
C ALA A 164 -20.88 -3.72 -3.49
N LEU A 165 -20.50 -2.66 -4.19
CA LEU A 165 -19.91 -2.72 -5.52
C LEU A 165 -18.38 -2.85 -5.38
N GLN A 166 -17.82 -4.01 -5.72
CA GLN A 166 -16.39 -4.30 -5.63
C GLN A 166 -15.65 -3.71 -6.84
N LEU A 167 -15.45 -2.40 -6.86
CA LEU A 167 -14.99 -1.65 -8.03
C LEU A 167 -13.48 -1.65 -8.24
N THR A 168 -12.69 -1.91 -7.18
CA THR A 168 -11.22 -1.83 -7.24
C THR A 168 -10.55 -3.03 -6.56
N GLY A 169 -9.25 -3.21 -6.83
CA GLY A 169 -8.39 -4.14 -6.09
C GLY A 169 -8.56 -5.62 -6.42
N GLY A 170 -9.53 -6.00 -7.24
CA GLY A 170 -9.71 -7.37 -7.72
C GLY A 170 -8.92 -7.64 -9.01
N PRO A 171 -8.74 -8.93 -9.37
CA PRO A 171 -8.05 -9.31 -10.60
C PRO A 171 -8.77 -8.79 -11.86
N ASP A 172 -10.09 -8.72 -11.82
CA ASP A 172 -10.95 -8.28 -12.94
C ASP A 172 -11.41 -6.82 -12.79
N SER A 173 -10.95 -6.11 -11.75
CA SER A 173 -11.30 -4.70 -11.56
C SER A 173 -10.80 -3.84 -12.71
N ALA A 174 -11.64 -2.92 -13.18
CA ALA A 174 -11.25 -1.94 -14.20
C ALA A 174 -10.05 -1.11 -13.73
N LYS A 175 -9.12 -0.86 -14.62
CA LYS A 175 -7.92 -0.05 -14.33
C LYS A 175 -8.19 1.40 -14.70
N ALA A 176 -7.85 2.30 -13.78
CA ALA A 176 -7.86 3.73 -14.09
C ALA A 176 -6.95 4.01 -15.31
N PRO A 177 -7.29 5.00 -16.14
CA PRO A 177 -6.38 5.49 -17.17
C PRO A 177 -5.03 5.89 -16.59
N GLU A 178 -3.99 5.85 -17.42
CA GLU A 178 -2.63 6.21 -17.00
C GLU A 178 -2.60 7.63 -16.41
N GLY A 179 -1.92 7.79 -15.28
CA GLY A 179 -1.80 9.07 -14.57
C GLY A 179 -2.99 9.42 -13.67
N ARG A 180 -4.11 8.68 -13.74
CA ARG A 180 -5.28 8.92 -12.89
C ARG A 180 -5.18 8.20 -11.55
N ASN A 181 -5.67 8.83 -10.49
CA ASN A 181 -5.91 8.14 -9.21
C ASN A 181 -7.11 7.20 -9.35
N THR A 182 -6.97 5.93 -8.97
CA THR A 182 -8.01 4.91 -9.14
C THR A 182 -9.33 5.30 -8.48
N TYR A 183 -9.29 5.80 -7.25
CA TYR A 183 -10.51 6.18 -6.52
C TYR A 183 -11.09 7.50 -7.02
N GLY A 184 -10.22 8.45 -7.37
CA GLY A 184 -10.62 9.71 -8.01
C GLY A 184 -11.32 9.45 -9.35
N TRP A 185 -10.78 8.53 -10.15
CA TRP A 185 -11.39 8.14 -11.42
C TRP A 185 -12.76 7.45 -11.23
N VAL A 186 -12.85 6.46 -10.33
CA VAL A 186 -14.11 5.74 -10.05
C VAL A 186 -15.21 6.71 -9.59
N MET A 187 -14.87 7.67 -8.73
CA MET A 187 -15.82 8.67 -8.26
C MET A 187 -16.18 9.71 -9.32
N ALA A 188 -15.21 10.18 -10.11
CA ALA A 188 -15.45 11.11 -11.21
C ALA A 188 -16.29 10.51 -12.34
N ASP A 189 -16.18 9.19 -12.54
CA ASP A 189 -16.97 8.41 -13.51
C ASP A 189 -18.35 7.98 -12.96
N ASP A 190 -18.73 8.53 -11.82
CA ASP A 190 -20.02 8.32 -11.14
C ASP A 190 -20.37 6.85 -10.92
N GLN A 191 -19.37 6.01 -10.60
CA GLN A 191 -19.58 4.57 -10.35
C GLN A 191 -20.09 4.27 -8.94
N ALA A 192 -19.91 5.20 -7.99
CA ALA A 192 -20.39 5.08 -6.60
C ALA A 192 -20.76 6.46 -6.03
N ASP A 193 -21.70 6.48 -5.10
CA ASP A 193 -22.07 7.68 -4.33
C ASP A 193 -21.23 7.81 -3.05
N VAL A 194 -20.89 6.67 -2.45
CA VAL A 194 -19.95 6.54 -1.32
C VAL A 194 -18.97 5.42 -1.61
N PHE A 195 -17.69 5.67 -1.48
CA PHE A 195 -16.65 4.64 -1.60
C PHE A 195 -15.93 4.43 -0.26
N ARG A 196 -15.84 3.17 0.19
CA ARG A 196 -15.09 2.80 1.40
C ARG A 196 -13.64 2.53 1.02
N THR A 197 -12.72 3.38 1.45
CA THR A 197 -11.28 3.24 1.19
C THR A 197 -10.45 3.78 2.34
N TYR A 198 -9.13 3.59 2.27
CA TYR A 198 -8.21 4.24 3.21
C TYR A 198 -8.30 5.77 3.14
N CYS A 199 -8.20 6.43 4.29
CA CYS A 199 -8.21 7.88 4.34
C CYS A 199 -7.10 8.51 3.49
N THR A 200 -5.93 7.88 3.42
CA THR A 200 -4.82 8.29 2.55
C THR A 200 -5.20 8.26 1.06
N ASN A 201 -5.89 7.21 0.61
CA ASN A 201 -6.40 7.12 -0.76
C ASN A 201 -7.48 8.18 -1.01
N ALA A 202 -8.37 8.43 -0.04
CA ALA A 202 -9.39 9.46 -0.15
C ALA A 202 -8.75 10.87 -0.28
N VAL A 203 -7.66 11.14 0.45
CA VAL A 203 -6.89 12.39 0.31
C VAL A 203 -6.32 12.53 -1.11
N LEU A 204 -5.72 11.48 -1.65
CA LEU A 204 -5.17 11.50 -3.01
C LEU A 204 -6.27 11.64 -4.07
N ALA A 205 -7.40 10.96 -3.90
CA ALA A 205 -8.56 11.10 -4.78
C ALA A 205 -9.08 12.53 -4.80
N ARG A 206 -9.20 13.18 -3.63
CA ARG A 206 -9.63 14.57 -3.52
C ARG A 206 -8.61 15.57 -4.08
N LYS A 207 -7.31 15.25 -4.09
CA LYS A 207 -6.32 16.09 -4.81
C LYS A 207 -6.59 16.12 -6.32
N GLU A 208 -7.12 15.04 -6.89
CA GLU A 208 -7.48 14.97 -8.31
C GLU A 208 -8.90 15.50 -8.58
N VAL A 209 -9.85 15.22 -7.69
CA VAL A 209 -11.26 15.62 -7.77
C VAL A 209 -11.62 16.38 -6.49
N PRO A 210 -11.35 17.71 -6.44
CA PRO A 210 -11.44 18.52 -5.22
C PRO A 210 -12.82 18.58 -4.57
N GLU A 211 -13.88 18.35 -5.34
CA GLU A 211 -15.27 18.42 -4.90
C GLU A 211 -15.67 17.24 -4.01
N LEU A 212 -14.92 16.13 -4.05
CA LEU A 212 -15.23 14.94 -3.25
C LEU A 212 -15.12 15.22 -1.76
N GLN A 213 -16.05 14.65 -1.00
CA GLN A 213 -16.07 14.73 0.44
C GLN A 213 -15.28 13.56 1.07
N ILE A 214 -14.47 13.84 2.11
CA ILE A 214 -13.85 12.81 2.94
C ILE A 214 -14.52 12.84 4.29
N VAL A 215 -15.20 11.77 4.63
CA VAL A 215 -15.95 11.62 5.88
C VAL A 215 -15.29 10.54 6.75
N SER A 216 -14.87 10.94 7.95
CA SER A 216 -14.36 9.99 8.95
C SER A 216 -15.46 9.07 9.44
N LEU A 217 -15.10 7.84 9.81
CA LEU A 217 -16.04 6.97 10.52
C LEU A 217 -16.16 7.37 11.99
N PRO A 218 -17.36 7.23 12.59
CA PRO A 218 -17.47 7.30 14.03
C PRO A 218 -16.66 6.17 14.68
N GLU A 219 -16.19 6.36 15.91
CA GLU A 219 -15.32 5.43 16.64
C GLU A 219 -15.88 3.99 16.64
N ALA A 220 -17.19 3.85 16.83
CA ALA A 220 -17.85 2.55 16.85
C ALA A 220 -17.74 1.76 15.52
N LEU A 221 -17.53 2.45 14.39
CA LEU A 221 -17.30 1.86 13.07
C LEU A 221 -15.84 1.92 12.62
N ALA A 222 -14.98 2.64 13.35
CA ALA A 222 -13.61 2.91 12.91
C ALA A 222 -12.78 1.62 12.89
N VAL A 223 -12.27 1.27 11.72
CA VAL A 223 -11.36 0.14 11.49
C VAL A 223 -10.00 0.68 11.11
N GLY A 224 -8.97 0.28 11.86
CA GLY A 224 -7.57 0.58 11.56
C GLY A 224 -6.97 -0.49 10.66
N ALA A 225 -5.99 -0.09 9.88
CA ALA A 225 -5.20 -0.97 9.04
C ALA A 225 -3.73 -0.91 9.50
N ASP A 226 -3.20 -2.03 9.94
CA ASP A 226 -1.80 -2.24 10.27
C ASP A 226 -1.07 -2.76 9.02
N TYR A 227 -0.06 -2.04 8.55
CA TYR A 227 0.70 -2.36 7.35
C TYR A 227 1.94 -3.17 7.71
N GLY A 228 2.10 -4.32 7.07
CA GLY A 228 3.20 -5.24 7.32
C GLY A 228 4.26 -5.22 6.22
N LEU A 229 5.53 -5.24 6.62
CA LEU A 229 6.71 -5.34 5.77
C LEU A 229 7.43 -6.66 6.06
N ILE A 230 7.85 -7.37 5.01
CA ILE A 230 8.65 -8.58 5.12
C ILE A 230 9.74 -8.58 4.06
N VAL A 231 10.94 -9.07 4.43
CA VAL A 231 12.06 -9.28 3.52
C VAL A 231 12.20 -10.78 3.26
N ARG A 232 12.43 -11.17 2.00
CA ARG A 232 12.63 -12.56 1.59
C ARG A 232 13.89 -13.15 2.27
N ALA A 233 13.82 -14.39 2.72
CA ALA A 233 14.92 -15.04 3.45
C ALA A 233 16.20 -15.12 2.62
N GLU A 234 16.07 -15.38 1.31
CA GLU A 234 17.18 -15.49 0.36
C GLU A 234 17.41 -14.21 -0.45
N ALA A 235 16.88 -13.07 0.01
CA ALA A 235 17.14 -11.79 -0.62
C ALA A 235 18.62 -11.39 -0.42
N PRO A 236 19.23 -10.67 -1.36
CA PRO A 236 20.55 -10.11 -1.16
C PRO A 236 20.58 -9.17 0.05
N ASP A 237 21.72 -9.04 0.72
CA ASP A 237 21.88 -8.14 1.88
C ASP A 237 21.45 -6.70 1.56
N ALA A 238 21.60 -6.28 0.31
CA ALA A 238 21.17 -4.98 -0.18
C ALA A 238 19.65 -4.74 0.01
N ALA A 239 18.80 -5.77 0.03
CA ALA A 239 17.36 -5.66 0.21
C ALA A 239 16.95 -5.15 1.61
N TRP A 240 17.78 -5.40 2.62
CA TRP A 240 17.52 -4.93 3.98
C TRP A 240 17.66 -3.42 4.13
N ARG A 241 18.50 -2.77 3.32
CA ARG A 241 18.73 -1.32 3.41
C ARG A 241 17.48 -0.51 3.12
N PRO A 242 16.77 -0.66 1.97
CA PRO A 242 15.52 0.07 1.74
C PRO A 242 14.41 -0.35 2.70
N ALA A 243 14.36 -1.62 3.14
CA ALA A 243 13.40 -2.05 4.16
C ALA A 243 13.63 -1.32 5.50
N LEU A 244 14.87 -1.20 5.96
CA LEU A 244 15.23 -0.44 7.15
C LEU A 244 15.04 1.07 6.97
N PHE A 245 15.26 1.61 5.76
CA PHE A 245 15.02 3.02 5.47
C PHE A 245 13.53 3.38 5.58
N ILE A 246 12.62 2.50 5.12
CA ILE A 246 11.17 2.67 5.33
C ILE A 246 10.83 2.78 6.82
N LEU A 247 11.53 2.03 7.69
CA LEU A 247 11.33 2.02 9.14
C LEU A 247 12.05 3.17 9.86
N ALA A 248 13.05 3.77 9.22
CA ALA A 248 13.87 4.85 9.79
C ALA A 248 13.10 6.19 9.83
N PRO A 249 13.56 7.18 10.64
CA PRO A 249 12.89 8.47 10.77
C PRO A 249 12.60 9.17 9.43
N ASP A 250 13.52 9.12 8.47
CA ASP A 250 13.36 9.76 7.17
C ASP A 250 12.22 9.12 6.37
N GLY A 251 12.19 7.78 6.26
CA GLY A 251 11.11 7.05 5.60
C GLY A 251 9.76 7.23 6.32
N GLN A 252 9.77 7.21 7.66
CA GLN A 252 8.56 7.44 8.46
C GLN A 252 8.06 8.89 8.35
N GLY A 253 8.94 9.88 8.21
CA GLY A 253 8.59 11.27 7.94
C GLY A 253 7.83 11.40 6.63
N ILE A 254 8.37 10.82 5.55
CA ILE A 254 7.71 10.82 4.23
C ILE A 254 6.34 10.12 4.30
N LEU A 255 6.25 8.96 4.96
CA LEU A 255 4.96 8.26 5.14
C LEU A 255 3.94 9.14 5.88
N ALA A 256 4.36 9.89 6.90
CA ALA A 256 3.50 10.80 7.67
C ALA A 256 2.95 11.95 6.81
N ASP A 257 3.73 12.50 5.86
CA ASP A 257 3.28 13.54 4.92
C ASP A 257 2.13 13.06 4.01
N TYR A 258 2.02 11.76 3.83
CA TYR A 258 0.89 11.11 3.13
C TYR A 258 -0.26 10.71 4.06
N GLY A 259 -0.17 11.01 5.36
CA GLY A 259 -1.20 10.74 6.36
C GLY A 259 -1.15 9.35 6.98
N PHE A 260 -0.08 8.57 6.73
CA PHE A 260 0.16 7.34 7.48
C PHE A 260 0.64 7.68 8.90
N LYS A 261 0.27 6.83 9.85
CA LYS A 261 0.80 6.91 11.21
C LYS A 261 1.93 5.90 11.38
N SER A 262 2.97 6.28 12.14
CA SER A 262 4.10 5.37 12.41
C SER A 262 3.63 4.07 13.07
N GLY A 263 4.19 2.94 12.62
CA GLY A 263 3.98 1.65 13.26
C GLY A 263 4.70 1.50 14.60
N ALA A 264 5.81 2.21 14.78
CA ALA A 264 6.75 2.00 15.89
C ALA A 264 6.41 2.78 17.16
N LEU A 265 5.61 3.86 17.07
CA LEU A 265 5.29 4.69 18.24
C LEU A 265 3.88 4.40 18.73
N PRO A 266 3.65 4.30 20.06
CA PRO A 266 2.32 4.31 20.64
C PRO A 266 1.56 5.54 20.17
N GLN A 267 0.29 5.37 19.81
CA GLN A 267 -0.58 6.53 19.58
C GLN A 267 -0.71 7.27 20.91
N LYS A 268 -0.40 8.57 20.93
CA LYS A 268 -0.88 9.41 22.04
C LYS A 268 -2.38 9.52 21.90
N ASP A 269 -3.09 9.07 22.93
CA ASP A 269 -4.53 9.27 23.11
C ASP A 269 -4.91 10.76 23.05
#